data_9b86f5ed5094486c092c2c3c0128fdea
#
_entry.id   9b86f5ed5094486c092c2c3c0128fdea
#
_cell.length_a   1.000
_cell.length_b   1.000
_cell.length_c   1.000
_cell.angle_alpha   90.00
_cell.angle_beta   90.00
_cell.angle_gamma   90.00
#
_symmetry.space_group_name_H-M   'P 1'
#
loop_
_entity.id
_entity.type
_entity.pdbx_description
1 polymer ?
#
loop_
_entity_poly.entity_id
_entity_poly.type
_entity_poly.pdbx_seq_one_letter_code
_entity_poly.pdbx_strand_id
1 'polypeptide(L)' 'SELFRKKLERALAGQPKGSGILHVHPRFVSIAAGQKRKNLLWAEGRGYSLKIRGDEAVMPGEFRLDFEKN' A
#
# COMPACT_ATOMS: atom_id res chain seq x y z
N SER A 1 5.90 9.18 -0.87
CA SER A 1 5.50 10.48 -1.36
C SER A 1 4.05 10.78 -0.98
N GLU A 2 3.74 12.04 -0.89
CA GLU A 2 2.39 12.46 -0.51
C GLU A 2 1.35 12.05 -1.53
N LEU A 3 1.68 12.11 -2.80
CA LEU A 3 0.75 11.73 -3.85
C LEU A 3 0.37 10.25 -3.76
N PHE A 4 1.36 9.41 -3.52
CA PHE A 4 1.11 7.98 -3.36
C PHE A 4 0.26 7.72 -2.12
N ARG A 5 0.57 8.41 -1.01
CA ARG A 5 -0.21 8.24 0.22
C ARG A 5 -1.66 8.66 0.04
N LYS A 6 -1.91 9.75 -0.70
CA LYS A 6 -3.28 10.17 -0.97
C LYS A 6 -4.06 9.13 -1.78
N LYS A 7 -3.41 8.51 -2.76
CA LYS A 7 -4.02 7.43 -3.50
C LYS A 7 -4.32 6.24 -2.59
N LEU A 8 -3.39 5.92 -1.69
CA LEU A 8 -3.56 4.83 -0.74
C LEU A 8 -4.70 5.12 0.23
N GLU A 9 -4.81 6.36 0.72
CA GLU A 9 -5.91 6.78 1.57
C GLU A 9 -7.26 6.51 0.91
N ARG A 10 -7.39 6.90 -0.35
CA ARG A 10 -8.63 6.70 -1.10
C ARG A 10 -8.95 5.23 -1.30
N ALA A 11 -7.92 4.43 -1.57
CA ALA A 11 -8.11 3.00 -1.77
C ALA A 11 -8.51 2.29 -0.48
N LEU A 12 -8.02 2.75 0.66
CA LEU A 12 -8.35 2.17 1.96
C LEU A 12 -9.68 2.67 2.51
N ALA A 13 -10.16 3.83 2.04
CA ALA A 13 -11.43 4.37 2.48
C ALA A 13 -12.55 3.39 2.13
N GLY A 14 -13.36 3.02 3.11
CA GLY A 14 -14.44 2.06 2.90
C GLY A 14 -14.03 0.60 2.96
N GLN A 15 -12.74 0.31 3.12
CA GLN A 15 -12.29 -1.07 3.29
C GLN A 15 -12.31 -1.46 4.76
N PRO A 16 -12.70 -2.71 5.06
CA PRO A 16 -12.60 -3.21 6.44
C PRO A 16 -11.14 -3.21 6.89
N LYS A 17 -10.92 -2.90 8.14
CA LYS A 17 -9.58 -2.95 8.70
C LYS A 17 -9.07 -4.39 8.73
N GLY A 18 -7.77 -4.56 8.59
CA GLY A 18 -7.17 -5.89 8.60
C GLY A 18 -5.84 -5.92 7.87
N SER A 19 -5.41 -7.12 7.53
CA SER A 19 -4.13 -7.35 6.86
C SER A 19 -4.31 -7.45 5.35
N GLY A 20 -3.34 -6.95 4.62
CA GLY A 20 -3.38 -7.01 3.17
C GLY A 20 -2.01 -6.91 2.54
N ILE A 21 -1.95 -7.12 1.23
CA ILE A 21 -0.73 -6.99 0.45
C ILE A 21 -0.93 -5.87 -0.56
N LEU A 22 0.05 -4.97 -0.58
CA LEU A 22 0.09 -3.87 -1.53
C LEU A 22 1.03 -4.27 -2.65
N HIS A 23 0.48 -4.54 -3.84
CA HIS A 23 1.28 -4.90 -5.00
C HIS A 23 1.64 -3.63 -5.78
N VAL A 24 2.93 -3.45 -6.03
CA VAL A 24 3.43 -2.30 -6.79
C VAL A 24 4.48 -2.79 -7.77
N HIS A 25 4.77 -1.98 -8.79
CA HIS A 25 5.88 -2.29 -9.68
C HIS A 25 7.17 -2.39 -8.84
N PRO A 26 8.07 -3.37 -9.14
CA PRO A 26 9.28 -3.57 -8.32
C PRO A 26 10.12 -2.31 -8.13
N ARG A 27 10.14 -1.42 -9.12
CA ARG A 27 10.89 -0.16 -9.02
C ARG A 27 10.27 0.83 -8.06
N PHE A 28 9.01 0.62 -7.67
CA PHE A 28 8.28 1.54 -6.81
C PHE A 28 8.11 1.03 -5.38
N VAL A 29 8.73 -0.11 -5.04
CA VAL A 29 8.61 -0.67 -3.70
C VAL A 29 9.09 0.33 -2.64
N SER A 30 10.25 0.95 -2.84
CA SER A 30 10.77 1.92 -1.88
C SER A 30 9.88 3.16 -1.78
N ILE A 31 9.36 3.63 -2.91
CA ILE A 31 8.47 4.79 -2.94
C ILE A 31 7.17 4.48 -2.25
N ALA A 32 6.63 3.28 -2.47
CA ALA A 32 5.39 2.86 -1.86
C ALA A 32 5.49 2.77 -0.34
N ALA A 33 6.60 2.23 0.16
CA ALA A 33 6.84 2.17 1.60
C ALA A 33 7.01 3.56 2.19
N GLY A 34 7.59 4.47 1.41
CA GLY A 34 7.91 5.81 1.86
C GLY A 34 9.21 5.84 2.66
N GLN A 35 9.69 7.03 2.90
CA GLN A 35 10.90 7.23 3.69
C GLN A 35 10.67 6.67 5.10
N LYS A 36 11.58 5.82 5.56
CA LYS A 36 11.46 5.18 6.88
C LYS A 36 10.15 4.42 7.05
N ARG A 37 9.62 3.90 5.95
CA ARG A 37 8.37 3.13 5.92
C ARG A 37 7.16 3.92 6.43
N LYS A 38 7.17 5.22 6.24
CA LYS A 38 6.10 6.10 6.75
C LYS A 38 4.71 5.71 6.26
N ASN A 39 4.59 5.31 4.99
CA ASN A 39 3.28 4.93 4.45
C ASN A 39 2.73 3.67 5.11
N LEU A 40 3.61 2.70 5.38
CA LEU A 40 3.19 1.48 6.08
C LEU A 40 2.81 1.76 7.53
N LEU A 41 3.58 2.61 8.20
CA LEU A 41 3.28 2.99 9.58
C LEU A 41 2.00 3.80 9.66
N TRP A 42 1.77 4.67 8.70
CA TRP A 42 0.53 5.43 8.63
C TRP A 42 -0.67 4.49 8.51
N ALA A 43 -0.59 3.51 7.61
CA ALA A 43 -1.67 2.55 7.42
C ALA A 43 -1.91 1.72 8.69
N GLU A 44 -0.83 1.30 9.35
CA GLU A 44 -0.91 0.54 10.59
C GLU A 44 -1.64 1.33 11.67
N GLY A 45 -1.35 2.61 11.77
CA GLY A 45 -2.04 3.49 12.72
C GLY A 45 -3.53 3.62 12.45
N ARG A 46 -3.96 3.31 11.22
CA ARG A 46 -5.37 3.32 10.83
C ARG A 46 -6.03 1.95 10.92
N GLY A 47 -5.30 0.94 11.36
CA GLY A 47 -5.84 -0.41 11.50
C GLY A 47 -5.56 -1.34 10.34
N TYR A 48 -4.68 -0.94 9.43
CA TYR A 48 -4.33 -1.74 8.25
C TYR A 48 -2.89 -2.23 8.35
N SER A 49 -2.69 -3.54 8.40
CA SER A 49 -1.36 -4.12 8.40
C SER A 49 -1.02 -4.51 6.96
N LEU A 50 -0.22 -3.71 6.29
CA LEU A 50 0.10 -3.90 4.88
C LEU A 50 1.51 -4.40 4.69
N LYS A 51 1.67 -5.34 3.75
CA LYS A 51 2.97 -5.76 3.26
C LYS A 51 3.08 -5.30 1.81
N ILE A 52 4.29 -4.91 1.40
CA ILE A 52 4.52 -4.49 0.03
C ILE A 52 5.19 -5.62 -0.75
N ARG A 53 4.68 -5.88 -1.95
CA ARG A 53 5.25 -6.88 -2.84
C ARG A 53 5.48 -6.27 -4.22
N GLY A 54 6.66 -6.50 -4.79
CA GLY A 54 6.92 -6.09 -6.17
C GLY A 54 6.23 -7.02 -7.14
N ASP A 55 5.56 -6.45 -8.14
CA ASP A 55 4.84 -7.22 -9.15
C ASP A 55 4.99 -6.49 -10.49
N GLU A 56 5.66 -7.14 -11.44
CA GLU A 56 5.91 -6.55 -12.75
C GLU A 56 4.64 -6.34 -13.57
N ALA A 57 3.56 -7.02 -13.22
CA ALA A 57 2.28 -6.83 -13.89
C ALA A 57 1.58 -5.54 -13.47
N VAL A 58 2.03 -4.92 -12.38
CA VAL A 58 1.49 -3.64 -11.94
C VAL A 58 2.25 -2.51 -12.64
N MET A 59 1.51 -1.58 -13.22
CA MET A 59 2.13 -0.44 -13.90
C MET A 59 2.90 0.44 -12.91
N PRO A 60 4.06 1.00 -13.34
CA PRO A 60 4.79 1.94 -12.48
C PRO A 60 3.88 3.10 -12.04
N GLY A 61 3.91 3.40 -10.76
CA GLY A 61 3.07 4.44 -10.19
C GLY A 61 1.66 4.00 -9.79
N GLU A 62 1.28 2.79 -10.17
CA GLU A 62 -0.01 2.22 -9.77
C GLU A 62 0.18 1.20 -8.66
N PHE A 63 -0.92 0.70 -8.11
CA PHE A 63 -0.87 -0.36 -7.11
C PHE A 63 -2.15 -1.18 -7.14
N ARG A 64 -2.07 -2.36 -6.51
CA ARG A 64 -3.23 -3.21 -6.30
C ARG A 64 -3.22 -3.66 -4.85
N LEU A 65 -4.37 -3.57 -4.20
CA LEU A 65 -4.53 -4.01 -2.81
C LEU A 65 -5.28 -5.34 -2.78
N ASP A 66 -4.69 -6.31 -2.10
CA ASP A 66 -5.33 -7.58 -1.82
C ASP A 66 -5.45 -7.76 -0.31
N PHE A 67 -6.67 -7.82 0.20
CA PHE A 67 -6.90 -8.03 1.62
C PHE A 67 -7.13 -9.50 1.89
N GLU A 68 -6.60 -9.97 3.02
CA GLU A 68 -6.82 -11.33 3.47
C GLU A 68 -8.29 -11.51 3.86
N LYS A 69 -8.86 -12.60 3.38
CA LYS A 69 -10.22 -12.97 3.77
C LYS A 69 -10.14 -13.96 4.90
N ASN A 70 -10.89 -13.72 5.93
CA ASN A 70 -11.00 -14.66 7.05
C ASN A 70 -12.13 -15.63 6.81
#